data_9349191078b2b8b769988635bb1dee7a
#
_entry.id   9349191078b2b8b769988635bb1dee7a
#
_cell.length_a   1.000
_cell.length_b   1.000
_cell.length_c   1.000
_cell.angle_alpha   90.00
_cell.angle_beta   90.00
_cell.angle_gamma   90.00
#
_symmetry.space_group_name_H-M   'P 1'
#
loop_
_entity.id
_entity.type
_entity.pdbx_description
1 polymer ?
#
loop_
_entity_poly.entity_id
_entity_poly.type
_entity_poly.pdbx_seq_one_letter_code
_entity_poly.pdbx_strand_id
1 'polypeptide(L)'
;MIIDSHEHVILPAESQLEKLKRASVDKAILFYTTPHPEKAKSYGEWKEEMAKLFRILAGENTEKSNSERIHRGNQELLRSIRAFPEHFTGFGGVPLGLSLTETGSWIEEEILRNGLRGIGEYTPGSEEQIRQLETVFQAL
;
A
#
# COMPACT_ATOMS: atom_id res chain seq x y z
N MET A 1 -4.14 24.52 6.12
CA MET A 1 -3.99 23.25 5.39
C MET A 1 -3.67 22.15 6.37
N ILE A 2 -4.49 21.11 6.40
CA ILE A 2 -4.29 19.91 7.24
C ILE A 2 -3.95 18.76 6.29
N ILE A 3 -2.89 18.04 6.60
CA ILE A 3 -2.43 16.89 5.81
C ILE A 3 -2.48 15.66 6.72
N ASP A 4 -3.24 14.66 6.31
CA ASP A 4 -3.14 13.33 6.93
C ASP A 4 -1.91 12.63 6.35
N SER A 5 -0.99 12.29 7.23
CA SER A 5 0.31 11.72 6.82
C SER A 5 0.28 10.21 6.65
N HIS A 6 -0.81 9.54 7.00
CA HIS A 6 -0.90 8.08 6.92
C HIS A 6 -2.34 7.60 6.78
N GLU A 7 -2.76 7.39 5.56
CA GLU A 7 -4.04 6.80 5.21
C GLU A 7 -3.83 5.60 4.27
N HIS A 8 -4.60 4.55 4.43
CA HIS A 8 -4.67 3.49 3.44
C HIS A 8 -5.74 3.77 2.40
N VAL A 9 -5.56 3.22 1.19
CA VAL A 9 -6.58 3.33 0.15
C VAL A 9 -7.91 2.73 0.64
N ILE A 10 -8.96 3.53 0.60
CA ILE A 10 -10.35 3.11 0.84
C ILE A 10 -11.13 3.28 -0.47
N LEU A 11 -11.87 2.26 -0.86
CA LEU A 11 -12.63 2.27 -2.10
C LEU A 11 -14.15 2.41 -1.84
N PRO A 12 -14.87 3.15 -2.68
CA PRO A 12 -14.34 4.00 -3.78
C PRO A 12 -13.61 5.25 -3.25
N ALA A 13 -12.65 5.74 -4.01
CA ALA A 13 -11.80 6.89 -3.62
C ALA A 13 -12.61 8.17 -3.36
N GLU A 14 -13.75 8.34 -4.03
CA GLU A 14 -14.71 9.43 -3.79
C GLU A 14 -15.22 9.45 -2.35
N SER A 15 -15.55 8.27 -1.82
CA SER A 15 -16.05 8.12 -0.44
C SER A 15 -14.94 8.43 0.58
N GLN A 16 -13.69 8.06 0.30
CA GLN A 16 -12.54 8.44 1.12
C GLN A 16 -12.37 9.95 1.14
N LEU A 17 -12.36 10.59 -0.02
CA LEU A 17 -12.22 12.04 -0.14
C LEU A 17 -13.34 12.79 0.60
N GLU A 18 -14.58 12.33 0.50
CA GLU A 18 -15.71 12.95 1.24
C GLU A 18 -15.49 12.89 2.76
N LYS A 19 -15.03 11.75 3.28
CA LYS A 19 -14.74 11.60 4.72
C LYS A 19 -13.64 12.56 5.17
N LEU A 20 -12.55 12.65 4.42
CA LEU A 20 -11.46 13.58 4.70
C LEU A 20 -11.92 15.03 4.69
N LYS A 21 -12.71 15.44 3.70
CA LYS A 21 -13.29 16.79 3.63
C LYS A 21 -14.20 17.10 4.84
N ARG A 22 -15.04 16.15 5.27
CA ARG A 22 -15.87 16.30 6.48
C ARG A 22 -15.02 16.44 7.75
N ALA A 23 -13.83 15.82 7.79
CA ALA A 23 -12.86 15.96 8.88
C ALA A 23 -11.97 17.21 8.74
N SER A 24 -12.23 18.07 7.72
CA SER A 24 -11.42 19.26 7.41
C SER A 24 -9.96 18.92 7.06
N VAL A 25 -9.72 17.73 6.53
CA VAL A 25 -8.42 17.31 5.99
C VAL A 25 -8.34 17.72 4.52
N ASP A 26 -7.32 18.48 4.18
CA ASP A 26 -7.13 19.02 2.83
C ASP A 26 -6.46 18.03 1.89
N LYS A 27 -5.47 17.29 2.39
CA LYS A 27 -4.66 16.32 1.63
C LYS A 27 -4.37 15.08 2.47
N ALA A 28 -4.10 13.95 1.80
CA ALA A 28 -3.63 12.74 2.45
C ALA A 28 -2.48 12.08 1.70
N ILE A 29 -1.58 11.46 2.46
CA ILE A 29 -0.58 10.54 1.93
C ILE A 29 -1.20 9.15 2.02
N LEU A 30 -1.44 8.53 0.85
CA LEU A 30 -2.03 7.21 0.74
C LEU A 30 -0.97 6.12 0.65
N PHE A 31 -1.20 5.05 1.37
CA PHE A 31 -0.46 3.80 1.26
C PHE A 31 -1.34 2.74 0.59
N TYR A 32 -0.71 1.84 -0.16
CA TYR A 32 -1.42 0.70 -0.69
C TYR A 32 -1.96 -0.19 0.44
N THR A 33 -3.01 -0.91 0.17
CA THR A 33 -3.53 -1.94 1.08
C THR A 33 -3.94 -3.18 0.31
N THR A 34 -4.11 -4.27 1.01
CA THR A 34 -4.66 -5.51 0.44
C THR A 34 -6.04 -5.80 0.97
N PRO A 35 -6.29 -5.71 2.30
CA PRO A 35 -7.63 -5.90 2.82
C PRO A 35 -8.48 -4.66 2.57
N HIS A 36 -9.74 -4.91 2.26
CA HIS A 36 -10.76 -3.88 2.05
C HIS A 36 -11.98 -4.15 2.93
N PRO A 37 -11.85 -4.06 4.27
CA PRO A 37 -12.95 -4.34 5.20
C PRO A 37 -14.14 -3.39 4.99
N GLU A 38 -13.93 -2.22 4.39
CA GLU A 38 -14.98 -1.27 4.04
C GLU A 38 -15.94 -1.77 2.95
N LYS A 39 -15.56 -2.78 2.19
CA LYS A 39 -16.40 -3.41 1.16
C LYS A 39 -17.30 -4.52 1.73
N ALA A 40 -17.05 -4.97 2.95
CA ALA A 40 -17.79 -6.07 3.58
C ALA A 40 -19.23 -5.66 3.86
N LYS A 41 -20.17 -6.52 3.45
CA LYS A 41 -21.62 -6.35 3.66
C LYS A 41 -22.14 -7.14 4.85
N SER A 42 -21.30 -8.01 5.43
CA SER A 42 -21.62 -8.83 6.58
C SER A 42 -20.41 -8.98 7.50
N TYR A 43 -20.67 -9.37 8.75
CA TYR A 43 -19.59 -9.68 9.71
C TYR A 43 -18.71 -10.85 9.26
N GLY A 44 -19.27 -11.81 8.50
CA GLY A 44 -18.51 -12.91 7.92
C GLY A 44 -17.49 -12.41 6.90
N GLU A 45 -17.92 -11.61 5.93
CA GLU A 45 -17.04 -10.99 4.92
C GLU A 45 -15.98 -10.08 5.56
N TRP A 46 -16.35 -9.32 6.58
CA TRP A 46 -15.41 -8.50 7.32
C TRP A 46 -14.31 -9.35 7.98
N LYS A 47 -14.67 -10.49 8.60
CA LYS A 47 -13.68 -11.41 9.19
C LYS A 47 -12.75 -12.02 8.14
N GLU A 48 -13.26 -12.32 6.94
CA GLU A 48 -12.44 -12.84 5.85
C GLU A 48 -11.42 -11.80 5.37
N GLU A 49 -11.83 -10.53 5.24
CA GLU A 49 -10.90 -9.45 4.90
C GLU A 49 -9.84 -9.24 5.99
N MET A 50 -10.24 -9.23 7.26
CA MET A 50 -9.29 -9.12 8.38
C MET A 50 -8.35 -10.31 8.48
N ALA A 51 -8.79 -11.52 8.13
CA ALA A 51 -7.93 -12.70 8.09
C ALA A 51 -6.81 -12.57 7.04
N LYS A 52 -7.04 -11.85 5.93
CA LYS A 52 -5.97 -11.53 4.96
C LYS A 52 -4.90 -10.66 5.60
N LEU A 53 -5.30 -9.63 6.34
CA LEU A 53 -4.37 -8.76 7.07
C LEU A 53 -3.53 -9.56 8.07
N PHE A 54 -4.17 -10.37 8.89
CA PHE A 54 -3.45 -11.15 9.91
C PHE A 54 -2.44 -12.13 9.30
N ARG A 55 -2.74 -12.76 8.17
CA ARG A 55 -1.76 -13.59 7.44
C ARG A 55 -0.58 -12.80 6.92
N ILE A 56 -0.81 -11.59 6.42
CA ILE A 56 0.26 -10.68 5.98
C ILE A 56 1.16 -10.33 7.16
N LEU A 57 0.57 -9.91 8.29
CA LEU A 57 1.30 -9.54 9.51
C LEU A 57 2.04 -10.73 10.13
N ALA A 58 1.55 -11.95 9.94
CA ALA A 58 2.23 -13.18 10.36
C ALA A 58 3.36 -13.63 9.40
N GLY A 59 3.56 -12.92 8.28
CA GLY A 59 4.59 -13.29 7.30
C GLY A 59 4.26 -14.54 6.48
N GLU A 60 2.99 -14.99 6.44
CA GLU A 60 2.53 -16.23 5.81
C GLU A 60 2.40 -16.14 4.28
N ASN A 61 3.18 -15.31 3.60
CA ASN A 61 3.07 -15.13 2.16
C ASN A 61 4.29 -15.74 1.44
N THR A 62 4.04 -16.41 0.30
CA THR A 62 5.12 -16.77 -0.62
C THR A 62 5.59 -15.52 -1.37
N GLU A 63 6.86 -15.50 -1.78
CA GLU A 63 7.47 -14.39 -2.53
C GLU A 63 6.63 -13.99 -3.76
N LYS A 64 6.27 -14.97 -4.59
CA LYS A 64 5.46 -14.73 -5.79
C LYS A 64 4.08 -14.14 -5.46
N SER A 65 3.36 -14.72 -4.50
CA SER A 65 2.04 -14.20 -4.10
C SER A 65 2.14 -12.81 -3.48
N ASN A 66 3.26 -12.50 -2.83
CA ASN A 66 3.53 -11.18 -2.26
C ASN A 66 3.71 -10.12 -3.35
N SER A 67 4.51 -10.39 -4.37
CA SER A 67 4.74 -9.45 -5.49
C SER A 67 3.46 -9.15 -6.27
N GLU A 68 2.67 -10.18 -6.61
CA GLU A 68 1.38 -9.99 -7.30
C GLU A 68 0.38 -9.19 -6.46
N ARG A 69 0.36 -9.41 -5.15
CA ARG A 69 -0.49 -8.69 -4.21
C ARG A 69 -0.12 -7.23 -4.12
N ILE A 70 1.19 -6.93 -3.96
CA ILE A 70 1.69 -5.56 -3.86
C ILE A 70 1.48 -4.82 -5.17
N HIS A 71 1.73 -5.46 -6.32
CA HIS A 71 1.43 -4.86 -7.62
C HIS A 71 -0.05 -4.43 -7.73
N ARG A 72 -0.99 -5.30 -7.37
CA ARG A 72 -2.42 -4.93 -7.39
C ARG A 72 -2.73 -3.77 -6.47
N GLY A 73 -2.17 -3.77 -5.25
CA GLY A 73 -2.34 -2.67 -4.31
C GLY A 73 -1.77 -1.34 -4.84
N ASN A 74 -0.59 -1.38 -5.47
CA ASN A 74 -0.01 -0.20 -6.15
C ASN A 74 -0.93 0.30 -7.28
N GLN A 75 -1.54 -0.60 -8.07
CA GLN A 75 -2.47 -0.20 -9.13
C GLN A 75 -3.76 0.44 -8.57
N GLU A 76 -4.26 -0.02 -7.43
CA GLU A 76 -5.42 0.61 -6.76
C GLU A 76 -5.06 1.98 -6.20
N LEU A 77 -3.89 2.11 -5.57
CA LEU A 77 -3.32 3.38 -5.09
C LEU A 77 -3.21 4.39 -6.23
N LEU A 78 -2.62 3.99 -7.36
CA LEU A 78 -2.45 4.85 -8.53
C LEU A 78 -3.79 5.32 -9.11
N ARG A 79 -4.81 4.46 -9.15
CA ARG A 79 -6.16 4.86 -9.58
C ARG A 79 -6.75 5.93 -8.67
N SER A 80 -6.61 5.77 -7.35
CA SER A 80 -7.11 6.74 -6.37
C SER A 80 -6.41 8.10 -6.50
N ILE A 81 -5.07 8.10 -6.64
CA ILE A 81 -4.30 9.35 -6.83
C ILE A 81 -4.67 10.04 -8.15
N ARG A 82 -4.78 9.29 -9.25
CA ARG A 82 -5.15 9.86 -10.56
C ARG A 82 -6.55 10.44 -10.59
N ALA A 83 -7.46 9.89 -9.78
CA ALA A 83 -8.81 10.44 -9.65
C ALA A 83 -8.83 11.79 -8.91
N PHE A 84 -7.93 11.98 -7.94
CA PHE A 84 -7.90 13.18 -7.09
C PHE A 84 -6.46 13.68 -6.82
N PRO A 85 -5.70 14.07 -7.86
CA PRO A 85 -4.27 14.38 -7.73
C PRO A 85 -3.95 15.60 -6.85
N GLU A 86 -4.92 16.51 -6.67
CA GLU A 86 -4.78 17.68 -5.80
C GLU A 86 -4.91 17.34 -4.31
N HIS A 87 -5.52 16.17 -3.99
CA HIS A 87 -5.81 15.75 -2.62
C HIS A 87 -4.95 14.58 -2.17
N PHE A 88 -4.52 13.71 -3.08
CA PHE A 88 -3.81 12.48 -2.75
C PHE A 88 -2.39 12.47 -3.29
N THR A 89 -1.48 12.05 -2.44
CA THR A 89 -0.10 11.67 -2.78
C THR A 89 0.10 10.24 -2.32
N GLY A 90 0.91 9.45 -3.01
CA GLY A 90 1.02 8.04 -2.67
C GLY A 90 2.44 7.54 -2.43
N PHE A 91 2.52 6.57 -1.52
CA PHE A 91 3.69 5.77 -1.25
C PHE A 91 3.38 4.32 -1.63
N GLY A 92 4.18 3.76 -2.53
CA GLY A 92 3.93 2.44 -3.08
C GLY A 92 4.65 1.32 -2.35
N GLY A 93 4.12 0.12 -2.48
CA GLY A 93 4.73 -1.08 -1.92
C GLY A 93 5.85 -1.63 -2.79
N VAL A 94 6.88 -2.15 -2.14
CA VAL A 94 7.97 -2.90 -2.76
C VAL A 94 8.04 -4.27 -2.08
N PRO A 95 8.04 -5.39 -2.82
CA PRO A 95 8.13 -6.73 -2.23
C PRO A 95 9.45 -6.95 -1.48
N LEU A 96 9.37 -7.62 -0.34
CA LEU A 96 10.54 -8.14 0.33
C LEU A 96 10.95 -9.50 -0.27
N GLY A 97 12.24 -9.83 -0.23
CA GLY A 97 12.80 -11.10 -0.69
C GLY A 97 13.30 -11.10 -2.13
N LEU A 98 13.09 -10.03 -2.88
CA LEU A 98 13.67 -9.86 -4.21
C LEU A 98 15.18 -9.64 -4.13
N SER A 99 15.91 -10.00 -5.20
CA SER A 99 17.32 -9.61 -5.36
C SER A 99 17.46 -8.09 -5.49
N LEU A 100 18.67 -7.56 -5.27
CA LEU A 100 18.95 -6.13 -5.41
C LEU A 100 18.55 -5.58 -6.79
N THR A 101 18.85 -6.33 -7.86
CA THR A 101 18.52 -5.95 -9.23
C THR A 101 16.99 -5.91 -9.45
N GLU A 102 16.28 -6.94 -8.99
CA GLU A 102 14.81 -7.00 -9.11
C GLU A 102 14.14 -5.90 -8.28
N THR A 103 14.64 -5.63 -7.07
CA THR A 103 14.16 -4.54 -6.22
C THR A 103 14.35 -3.19 -6.92
N GLY A 104 15.53 -2.92 -7.48
CA GLY A 104 15.80 -1.70 -8.23
C GLY A 104 14.89 -1.54 -9.45
N SER A 105 14.68 -2.61 -10.22
CA SER A 105 13.76 -2.61 -11.36
C SER A 105 12.32 -2.34 -10.91
N TRP A 106 11.87 -2.95 -9.82
CA TRP A 106 10.55 -2.70 -9.25
C TRP A 106 10.35 -1.24 -8.84
N ILE A 107 11.34 -0.67 -8.13
CA ILE A 107 11.29 0.74 -7.71
C ILE A 107 11.19 1.65 -8.93
N GLU A 108 12.01 1.43 -9.95
CA GLU A 108 11.98 2.21 -11.18
C GLU A 108 10.62 2.12 -11.89
N GLU A 109 10.08 0.92 -12.08
CA GLU A 109 8.90 0.68 -12.89
C GLU A 109 7.59 0.97 -12.14
N GLU A 110 7.47 0.52 -10.89
CA GLU A 110 6.22 0.61 -10.12
C GLU A 110 6.09 1.91 -9.32
N ILE A 111 7.21 2.51 -8.91
CA ILE A 111 7.22 3.68 -8.04
C ILE A 111 7.56 4.95 -8.85
N LEU A 112 8.78 5.04 -9.37
CA LEU A 112 9.29 6.27 -9.95
C LEU A 112 8.57 6.65 -11.24
N ARG A 113 8.42 5.73 -12.19
CA ARG A 113 7.72 5.97 -13.46
C ARG A 113 6.24 6.29 -13.28
N ASN A 114 5.64 5.83 -12.21
CA ASN A 114 4.26 6.13 -11.87
C ASN A 114 4.09 7.41 -11.05
N GLY A 115 5.18 8.09 -10.66
CA GLY A 115 5.16 9.36 -9.93
C GLY A 115 4.79 9.20 -8.45
N LEU A 116 4.92 8.01 -7.89
CA LEU A 116 4.81 7.81 -6.44
C LEU A 116 5.95 8.51 -5.72
N ARG A 117 5.69 9.07 -4.56
CA ARG A 117 6.59 9.99 -3.84
C ARG A 117 7.44 9.30 -2.77
N GLY A 118 7.23 8.02 -2.57
CA GLY A 118 7.98 7.23 -1.60
C GLY A 118 7.59 5.77 -1.66
N ILE A 119 8.24 4.99 -0.83
CA ILE A 119 7.99 3.57 -0.64
C ILE A 119 7.58 3.28 0.80
N GLY A 120 6.75 2.28 0.99
CA GLY A 120 6.21 1.83 2.28
C GLY A 120 4.70 1.59 2.15
N GLU A 121 4.05 1.11 3.15
CA GLU A 121 4.49 0.79 4.49
C GLU A 121 5.06 -0.64 4.53
N TYR A 122 6.06 -0.89 5.39
CA TYR A 122 6.58 -2.23 5.63
C TYR A 122 6.13 -2.74 7.00
N THR A 123 5.51 -3.90 7.00
CA THR A 123 5.05 -4.60 8.21
C THR A 123 5.68 -6.01 8.26
N PRO A 124 7.01 -6.09 8.51
CA PRO A 124 7.69 -7.39 8.53
C PRO A 124 7.18 -8.23 9.69
N GLY A 125 6.74 -9.45 9.39
CA GLY A 125 6.23 -10.42 10.37
C GLY A 125 7.30 -11.38 10.91
N SER A 126 8.57 -11.25 10.48
CA SER A 126 9.67 -12.13 10.90
C SER A 126 11.01 -11.40 10.86
N GLU A 127 11.99 -11.95 11.60
CA GLU A 127 13.38 -11.44 11.55
C GLU A 127 13.98 -11.52 10.13
N GLU A 128 13.62 -12.54 9.37
CA GLU A 128 14.07 -12.68 7.98
C GLU A 128 13.56 -11.52 7.12
N GLN A 129 12.30 -11.18 7.23
CA GLN A 129 11.72 -10.04 6.52
C GLN A 129 12.33 -8.70 6.96
N ILE A 130 12.73 -8.56 8.23
CA ILE A 130 13.48 -7.38 8.69
C ILE A 130 14.84 -7.30 7.98
N ARG A 131 15.57 -8.43 7.87
CA ARG A 131 16.85 -8.47 7.14
C ARG A 131 16.69 -8.12 5.66
N GLN A 132 15.59 -8.53 5.04
CA GLN A 132 15.29 -8.22 3.63
C GLN A 132 15.06 -6.73 3.35
N LEU A 133 14.74 -5.93 4.36
CA LEU A 133 14.67 -4.46 4.23
C LEU A 133 16.02 -3.85 3.81
N GLU A 134 17.16 -4.47 4.16
CA GLU A 134 18.46 -3.98 3.74
C GLU A 134 18.59 -3.91 2.22
N THR A 135 18.08 -4.93 1.49
CA THR A 135 18.07 -4.93 0.03
C THR A 135 17.28 -3.76 -0.55
N VAL A 136 16.16 -3.42 0.09
CA VAL A 136 15.35 -2.27 -0.35
C VAL A 136 16.10 -0.96 -0.13
N PHE A 137 16.74 -0.79 1.03
CA PHE A 137 17.53 0.42 1.32
C PHE A 137 18.78 0.55 0.44
N GLN A 138 19.37 -0.55 0.01
CA GLN A 138 20.50 -0.54 -0.92
C GLN A 138 20.08 -0.21 -2.37
N ALA A 139 18.82 -0.44 -2.72
CA ALA A 139 18.29 -0.17 -4.06
C ALA A 139 17.80 1.27 -4.26
N LEU A 140 17.72 2.06 -3.19
CA LEU A 140 17.32 3.49 -3.19
C LEU A 140 18.51 4.39 -3.47
#